data_cd9fc829f5beab2dd8ae55e0e468470d
#
_entry.id   cd9fc829f5beab2dd8ae55e0e468470d
#
_cell.length_a   1.000
_cell.length_b   1.000
_cell.length_c   1.000
_cell.angle_alpha   90.00
_cell.angle_beta   90.00
_cell.angle_gamma   90.00
#
_symmetry.space_group_name_H-M   'P 1'
#
loop_
_entity.id
_entity.type
_entity.pdbx_description
1 polymer ?
#
loop_
_entity_poly.entity_id
_entity_poly.type
_entity_poly.pdbx_seq_one_letter_code
_entity_poly.pdbx_strand_id
1 'polypeptide(L)'
;MIVEAILLVAIAATGFVVCLDKILYPRHNRLFRGKPKLVVFSQGVLPVLVAVLLIRSFTFEAFKIPSPSMKPTLVEGDVIVVDKYSLGLRVPVLGYRFTPGKPKRGDVVVFRGEVDGASAGVIKRIVGLPGDRIKYENRTLYVNGIPATQLNLSSELDNLANGQKQKVIRATEDLGNIKHDIYMTLHNTEGNFPFQDLVVASNSYFVLGDHRSNSLDSRFFGVLTDRQLIGKARMVVFSVDWNKKNVRWKRIGKIS
;
A
#
# COMPACT_ATOMS: atom_id res chain seq x y z
N MET A 1 0.75 5.41 -11.24
CA MET A 1 1.42 6.50 -11.99
C MET A 1 1.18 6.43 -13.49
N ILE A 2 1.52 5.35 -14.22
CA ILE A 2 1.33 5.28 -15.69
C ILE A 2 -0.14 5.51 -16.09
N VAL A 3 -1.08 4.85 -15.44
CA VAL A 3 -2.52 4.99 -15.75
C VAL A 3 -3.05 6.39 -15.44
N GLU A 4 -2.58 7.03 -14.36
CA GLU A 4 -2.94 8.41 -14.01
C GLU A 4 -2.40 9.40 -15.05
N ALA A 5 -1.17 9.20 -15.51
CA ALA A 5 -0.59 10.00 -16.59
C ALA A 5 -1.39 9.86 -17.90
N ILE A 6 -1.78 8.64 -18.27
CA ILE A 6 -2.61 8.39 -19.47
C ILE A 6 -3.97 9.09 -19.35
N LEU A 7 -4.64 8.99 -18.19
CA LEU A 7 -5.91 9.67 -17.93
C LEU A 7 -5.77 11.19 -18.05
N LEU A 8 -4.70 11.76 -17.48
CA LEU A 8 -4.46 13.21 -17.57
C LEU A 8 -4.22 13.66 -19.00
N VAL A 9 -3.44 12.91 -19.80
CA VAL A 9 -3.23 13.20 -21.22
C VAL A 9 -4.56 13.13 -21.98
N ALA A 10 -5.39 12.10 -21.72
CA ALA A 10 -6.70 11.96 -22.36
C ALA A 10 -7.65 13.11 -21.98
N ILE A 11 -7.66 13.53 -20.71
CA ILE A 11 -8.43 14.68 -20.21
C ILE A 11 -7.93 15.98 -20.89
N ALA A 12 -6.62 16.18 -20.95
CA ALA A 12 -6.04 17.35 -21.60
C ALA A 12 -6.40 17.41 -23.10
N ALA A 13 -6.28 16.30 -23.82
CA ALA A 13 -6.62 16.21 -25.23
C ALA A 13 -8.11 16.47 -25.51
N THR A 14 -9.01 15.80 -24.77
CA THR A 14 -10.46 16.00 -24.91
C THR A 14 -10.90 17.39 -24.46
N GLY A 15 -10.32 17.92 -23.37
CA GLY A 15 -10.55 19.26 -22.89
C GLY A 15 -10.09 20.33 -23.89
N PHE A 16 -8.93 20.13 -24.52
CA PHE A 16 -8.42 21.01 -25.57
C PHE A 16 -9.37 21.08 -26.78
N VAL A 17 -9.86 19.94 -27.28
CA VAL A 17 -10.85 19.89 -28.36
C VAL A 17 -12.11 20.64 -28.01
N VAL A 18 -12.64 20.48 -26.80
CA VAL A 18 -13.84 21.18 -26.32
C VAL A 18 -13.59 22.70 -26.19
N CYS A 19 -12.41 23.08 -25.71
CA CYS A 19 -12.02 24.47 -25.55
C CYS A 19 -11.86 25.17 -26.90
N LEU A 20 -11.15 24.54 -27.85
CA LEU A 20 -11.02 25.05 -29.22
C LEU A 20 -12.37 25.25 -29.91
N ASP A 21 -13.30 24.28 -29.78
CA ASP A 21 -14.63 24.43 -30.33
C ASP A 21 -15.36 25.67 -29.76
N LYS A 22 -15.22 25.92 -28.46
CA LYS A 22 -15.83 27.11 -27.83
C LYS A 22 -15.23 28.43 -28.32
N ILE A 23 -13.92 28.45 -28.56
CA ILE A 23 -13.18 29.64 -28.96
C ILE A 23 -13.45 29.94 -30.47
N LEU A 24 -13.30 28.92 -31.32
CA LEU A 24 -13.38 29.09 -32.79
C LEU A 24 -14.82 29.22 -33.29
N TYR A 25 -15.79 28.63 -32.56
CA TYR A 25 -17.21 28.65 -32.92
C TYR A 25 -18.08 29.19 -31.79
N PRO A 26 -18.14 30.53 -31.57
CA PRO A 26 -19.03 31.15 -30.62
C PRO A 26 -20.49 30.86 -30.95
N ARG A 27 -21.36 30.88 -29.93
CA ARG A 27 -22.75 30.43 -29.98
C ARG A 27 -23.57 30.93 -31.19
N HIS A 28 -23.25 32.12 -31.70
CA HIS A 28 -23.98 32.75 -32.85
C HIS A 28 -23.84 31.94 -34.13
N ASN A 29 -22.70 31.31 -34.42
CA ASN A 29 -22.45 30.56 -35.66
C ASN A 29 -22.86 29.07 -35.56
N ARG A 30 -23.37 28.60 -34.46
CA ARG A 30 -23.73 27.19 -34.25
C ARG A 30 -25.11 26.80 -34.78
N LEU A 31 -25.97 27.77 -35.07
CA LEU A 31 -27.32 27.53 -35.58
C LEU A 31 -27.35 26.92 -36.99
N PHE A 32 -26.29 27.10 -37.80
CA PHE A 32 -26.21 26.68 -39.16
C PHE A 32 -25.22 25.54 -39.47
N ARG A 33 -24.41 25.13 -38.49
CA ARG A 33 -23.41 24.08 -38.67
C ARG A 33 -23.45 23.08 -37.51
N GLY A 34 -23.78 21.81 -37.78
CA GLY A 34 -23.74 20.76 -36.78
C GLY A 34 -22.36 20.65 -36.13
N LYS A 35 -22.31 20.28 -34.83
CA LYS A 35 -21.01 20.09 -34.15
C LYS A 35 -20.21 18.96 -34.80
N PRO A 36 -18.89 19.13 -35.01
CA PRO A 36 -18.03 18.05 -35.49
C PRO A 36 -18.16 16.81 -34.57
N LYS A 37 -18.19 15.60 -35.15
CA LYS A 37 -18.33 14.33 -34.36
C LYS A 37 -17.30 14.21 -33.26
N LEU A 38 -16.07 14.69 -33.50
CA LEU A 38 -14.99 14.69 -32.53
C LEU A 38 -15.32 15.55 -31.27
N VAL A 39 -15.97 16.72 -31.47
CA VAL A 39 -16.36 17.60 -30.36
C VAL A 39 -17.48 16.97 -29.55
N VAL A 40 -18.48 16.37 -30.19
CA VAL A 40 -19.57 15.68 -29.49
C VAL A 40 -19.02 14.51 -28.67
N PHE A 41 -18.14 13.71 -29.25
CA PHE A 41 -17.46 12.62 -28.54
C PHE A 41 -16.67 13.14 -27.34
N SER A 42 -15.82 14.17 -27.54
CA SER A 42 -15.01 14.76 -26.46
C SER A 42 -15.86 15.34 -25.33
N GLN A 43 -16.99 15.98 -25.64
CA GLN A 43 -17.93 16.51 -24.65
C GLN A 43 -18.58 15.40 -23.81
N GLY A 44 -18.87 14.24 -24.39
CA GLY A 44 -19.46 13.08 -23.68
C GLY A 44 -18.42 12.35 -22.81
N VAL A 45 -17.20 12.18 -23.34
CA VAL A 45 -16.15 11.38 -22.68
C VAL A 45 -15.43 12.18 -21.57
N LEU A 46 -15.23 13.49 -21.74
CA LEU A 46 -14.51 14.33 -20.78
C LEU A 46 -15.02 14.21 -19.31
N PRO A 47 -16.32 14.34 -19.02
CA PRO A 47 -16.81 14.22 -17.63
C PRO A 47 -16.60 12.81 -17.08
N VAL A 48 -16.68 11.78 -17.91
CA VAL A 48 -16.42 10.39 -17.48
C VAL A 48 -14.95 10.21 -17.12
N LEU A 49 -14.03 10.70 -17.95
CA LEU A 49 -12.59 10.64 -17.66
C LEU A 49 -12.24 11.40 -16.36
N VAL A 50 -12.84 12.58 -16.15
CA VAL A 50 -12.64 13.35 -14.91
C VAL A 50 -13.18 12.58 -13.71
N ALA A 51 -14.38 12.01 -13.81
CA ALA A 51 -14.97 11.21 -12.73
C ALA A 51 -14.09 9.99 -12.40
N VAL A 52 -13.61 9.26 -13.41
CA VAL A 52 -12.70 8.12 -13.25
C VAL A 52 -11.39 8.56 -12.58
N LEU A 53 -10.80 9.68 -13.02
CA LEU A 53 -9.59 10.22 -12.41
C LEU A 53 -9.82 10.55 -10.92
N LEU A 54 -10.92 11.24 -10.59
CA LEU A 54 -11.24 11.59 -9.21
C LEU A 54 -11.45 10.35 -8.34
N ILE A 55 -12.28 9.40 -8.77
CA ILE A 55 -12.52 8.16 -8.06
C ILE A 55 -11.18 7.44 -7.81
N ARG A 56 -10.39 7.20 -8.85
CA ARG A 56 -9.11 6.50 -8.74
C ARG A 56 -8.09 7.24 -7.88
N SER A 57 -8.06 8.58 -7.93
CA SER A 57 -7.07 9.37 -7.20
C SER A 57 -7.37 9.48 -5.71
N PHE A 58 -8.65 9.44 -5.33
CA PHE A 58 -9.07 9.74 -3.96
C PHE A 58 -9.67 8.57 -3.20
N THR A 59 -9.97 7.43 -3.86
CA THR A 59 -10.68 6.34 -3.18
C THR A 59 -9.80 5.10 -2.97
N PHE A 60 -9.88 4.15 -3.87
CA PHE A 60 -9.29 2.84 -3.70
C PHE A 60 -8.37 2.47 -4.86
N GLU A 61 -7.33 1.72 -4.54
CA GLU A 61 -6.43 1.13 -5.52
C GLU A 61 -6.19 -0.35 -5.19
N ALA A 62 -6.20 -1.19 -6.23
CA ALA A 62 -5.89 -2.61 -6.07
C ALA A 62 -4.37 -2.84 -6.21
N PHE A 63 -3.80 -3.62 -5.28
CA PHE A 63 -2.41 -4.04 -5.30
C PHE A 63 -2.32 -5.56 -5.22
N LYS A 64 -1.47 -6.14 -6.06
CA LYS A 64 -1.12 -7.56 -5.99
C LYS A 64 0.07 -7.73 -5.05
N ILE A 65 0.02 -8.74 -4.20
CA ILE A 65 1.10 -9.08 -3.26
C ILE A 65 2.10 -10.01 -3.96
N PRO A 66 3.32 -9.53 -4.23
CA PRO A 66 4.33 -10.33 -4.92
C PRO A 66 5.29 -11.06 -3.97
N SER A 67 5.35 -10.70 -2.70
CA SER A 67 6.38 -11.15 -1.77
C SER A 67 5.82 -11.76 -0.49
N PRO A 68 6.58 -12.66 0.17
CA PRO A 68 6.16 -13.33 1.41
C PRO A 68 6.33 -12.50 2.67
N SER A 69 6.85 -11.27 2.59
CA SER A 69 7.28 -10.48 3.76
C SER A 69 6.16 -10.11 4.75
N MET A 70 4.91 -10.26 4.36
CA MET A 70 3.72 -10.01 5.20
C MET A 70 2.98 -11.29 5.62
N LYS A 71 3.56 -12.49 5.39
CA LYS A 71 2.99 -13.73 5.93
C LYS A 71 2.99 -13.72 7.46
N PRO A 72 1.96 -14.29 8.08
CA PRO A 72 0.81 -15.00 7.52
C PRO A 72 -0.34 -14.07 7.08
N THR A 73 -0.30 -12.78 7.41
CA THR A 73 -1.39 -11.83 7.17
C THR A 73 -1.71 -11.71 5.68
N LEU A 74 -0.70 -11.47 4.85
CA LEU A 74 -0.81 -11.44 3.38
C LEU A 74 0.17 -12.42 2.76
N VAL A 75 -0.27 -13.11 1.71
CA VAL A 75 0.56 -14.10 1.00
C VAL A 75 0.65 -13.76 -0.48
N GLU A 76 1.65 -14.29 -1.16
CA GLU A 76 1.82 -14.11 -2.60
C GLU A 76 0.57 -14.57 -3.36
N GLY A 77 0.13 -13.73 -4.30
CA GLY A 77 -1.09 -13.95 -5.09
C GLY A 77 -2.37 -13.38 -4.47
N ASP A 78 -2.29 -12.77 -3.26
CA ASP A 78 -3.37 -11.95 -2.75
C ASP A 78 -3.48 -10.66 -3.57
N VAL A 79 -4.71 -10.22 -3.85
CA VAL A 79 -5.04 -8.90 -4.37
C VAL A 79 -5.78 -8.15 -3.28
N ILE A 80 -5.21 -7.03 -2.86
CA ILE A 80 -5.74 -6.21 -1.77
C ILE A 80 -6.33 -4.91 -2.30
N VAL A 81 -7.30 -4.37 -1.58
CA VAL A 81 -7.80 -3.00 -1.77
C VAL A 81 -7.13 -2.08 -0.76
N VAL A 82 -6.53 -1.05 -1.29
CA VAL A 82 -5.82 -0.01 -0.55
C VAL A 82 -6.64 1.28 -0.60
N ASP A 83 -6.93 1.78 0.56
CA ASP A 83 -7.66 3.02 0.81
C ASP A 83 -6.67 4.18 0.93
N LYS A 84 -6.77 5.13 0.00
CA LYS A 84 -5.90 6.31 -0.05
C LYS A 84 -6.37 7.44 0.87
N TYR A 85 -7.68 7.53 1.11
CA TYR A 85 -8.26 8.67 1.84
C TYR A 85 -8.01 8.60 3.35
N SER A 86 -7.93 7.41 3.95
CA SER A 86 -7.73 7.28 5.41
C SER A 86 -6.38 7.78 5.89
N LEU A 87 -5.39 7.85 5.00
CA LEU A 87 -4.08 8.44 5.29
C LEU A 87 -3.97 9.92 4.88
N GLY A 88 -5.11 10.56 4.56
CA GLY A 88 -5.20 11.93 4.09
C GLY A 88 -5.18 12.06 2.57
N LEU A 89 -6.05 12.94 2.07
CA LEU A 89 -6.20 13.19 0.64
C LEU A 89 -4.96 13.88 0.06
N ARG A 90 -4.51 13.41 -1.09
CA ARG A 90 -3.36 13.96 -1.80
C ARG A 90 -3.75 14.45 -3.18
N VAL A 91 -3.13 15.54 -3.61
CA VAL A 91 -3.28 16.02 -4.98
C VAL A 91 -2.66 14.97 -5.92
N PRO A 92 -3.43 14.49 -6.93
CA PRO A 92 -2.92 13.57 -7.94
C PRO A 92 -1.64 14.12 -8.58
N VAL A 93 -0.67 13.23 -8.87
CA VAL A 93 0.62 13.55 -9.51
C VAL A 93 1.58 14.35 -8.62
N LEU A 94 1.12 15.42 -7.97
CA LEU A 94 1.96 16.27 -7.12
C LEU A 94 2.27 15.61 -5.75
N GLY A 95 1.45 14.65 -5.31
CA GLY A 95 1.64 13.93 -4.04
C GLY A 95 1.47 14.82 -2.80
N TYR A 96 1.12 16.08 -2.97
CA TYR A 96 0.90 17.01 -1.86
C TYR A 96 -0.36 16.64 -1.09
N ARG A 97 -0.24 16.49 0.24
CA ARG A 97 -1.36 16.16 1.12
C ARG A 97 -2.03 17.47 1.56
N PHE A 98 -3.35 17.56 1.36
CA PHE A 98 -4.14 18.72 1.78
C PHE A 98 -5.08 18.43 2.95
N THR A 99 -5.26 17.16 3.33
CA THR A 99 -5.97 16.79 4.56
C THR A 99 -5.07 15.90 5.43
N PRO A 100 -5.06 16.10 6.77
CA PRO A 100 -4.28 15.26 7.66
C PRO A 100 -4.91 13.86 7.71
N GLY A 101 -4.11 12.84 7.42
CA GLY A 101 -4.40 11.47 7.76
C GLY A 101 -3.60 11.09 9.00
N LYS A 102 -4.15 10.23 9.83
CA LYS A 102 -3.45 9.73 11.02
C LYS A 102 -3.31 8.22 10.94
N PRO A 103 -2.21 7.71 10.36
CA PRO A 103 -1.89 6.29 10.46
C PRO A 103 -1.86 5.87 11.93
N LYS A 104 -2.33 4.67 12.21
CA LYS A 104 -2.36 4.10 13.56
C LYS A 104 -1.36 2.95 13.66
N ARG A 105 -0.88 2.67 14.87
CA ARG A 105 -0.10 1.47 15.14
C ARG A 105 -0.95 0.24 14.78
N GLY A 106 -0.33 -0.71 14.10
CA GLY A 106 -0.99 -1.90 13.57
C GLY A 106 -1.56 -1.75 12.15
N ASP A 107 -1.65 -0.53 11.60
CA ASP A 107 -2.11 -0.36 10.22
C ASP A 107 -1.13 -1.02 9.23
N VAL A 108 -1.67 -1.84 8.33
CA VAL A 108 -0.93 -2.34 7.17
C VAL A 108 -1.00 -1.29 6.08
N VAL A 109 0.16 -0.79 5.65
CA VAL A 109 0.25 0.32 4.70
C VAL A 109 1.04 -0.06 3.46
N VAL A 110 0.64 0.53 2.34
CA VAL A 110 1.41 0.52 1.10
C VAL A 110 2.15 1.85 1.00
N PHE A 111 3.42 1.80 0.66
CA PHE A 111 4.26 2.98 0.50
C PHE A 111 5.21 2.84 -0.70
N ARG A 112 5.77 3.97 -1.14
CA ARG A 112 6.78 4.01 -2.20
C ARG A 112 8.12 3.61 -1.58
N GLY A 113 8.67 2.50 -2.02
CA GLY A 113 10.00 2.01 -1.68
C GLY A 113 10.79 1.69 -2.95
N GLU A 114 12.03 1.32 -2.78
CA GLU A 114 12.88 0.78 -3.84
C GLU A 114 12.99 -0.73 -3.69
N VAL A 115 12.74 -1.43 -4.77
CA VAL A 115 12.94 -2.88 -4.88
C VAL A 115 13.76 -3.10 -6.15
N ASP A 116 14.94 -3.71 -6.01
CA ASP A 116 15.88 -3.97 -7.11
C ASP A 116 16.23 -2.71 -7.94
N GLY A 117 16.40 -1.56 -7.24
CA GLY A 117 16.72 -0.27 -7.87
C GLY A 117 15.54 0.41 -8.59
N ALA A 118 14.35 -0.16 -8.55
CA ALA A 118 13.15 0.41 -9.13
C ALA A 118 12.15 0.87 -8.05
N SER A 119 11.47 1.99 -8.30
CA SER A 119 10.40 2.46 -7.42
C SER A 119 9.20 1.51 -7.49
N ALA A 120 8.85 0.90 -6.36
CA ALA A 120 7.76 -0.05 -6.24
C ALA A 120 6.85 0.26 -5.05
N GLY A 121 5.62 -0.26 -5.10
CA GLY A 121 4.73 -0.28 -3.95
C GLY A 121 5.14 -1.39 -2.99
N VAL A 122 5.65 -1.01 -1.82
CA VAL A 122 6.04 -1.93 -0.74
C VAL A 122 4.96 -1.95 0.32
N ILE A 123 4.71 -3.11 0.93
CA ILE A 123 3.70 -3.26 1.96
C ILE A 123 4.33 -3.72 3.27
N LYS A 124 4.01 -3.03 4.39
CA LYS A 124 4.47 -3.35 5.74
C LYS A 124 3.43 -2.90 6.77
N ARG A 125 3.62 -3.33 8.02
CA ARG A 125 2.79 -2.92 9.17
C ARG A 125 3.48 -1.80 9.95
N ILE A 126 2.74 -0.75 10.28
CA ILE A 126 3.21 0.32 11.17
C ILE A 126 3.27 -0.23 12.60
N VAL A 127 4.46 -0.21 13.18
CA VAL A 127 4.66 -0.59 14.59
C VAL A 127 5.13 0.59 15.44
N GLY A 128 5.73 1.62 14.86
CA GLY A 128 6.16 2.85 15.52
C GLY A 128 5.50 4.09 14.92
N LEU A 129 5.00 4.95 15.77
CA LEU A 129 4.42 6.26 15.44
C LEU A 129 5.41 7.39 15.77
N PRO A 130 5.22 8.61 15.22
CA PRO A 130 6.06 9.75 15.56
C PRO A 130 6.20 9.94 17.08
N GLY A 131 7.44 10.04 17.57
CA GLY A 131 7.79 10.18 18.98
C GLY A 131 7.98 8.86 19.73
N ASP A 132 7.61 7.72 19.16
CA ASP A 132 7.88 6.43 19.81
C ASP A 132 9.37 6.09 19.82
N ARG A 133 9.84 5.55 20.91
CA ARG A 133 11.11 4.83 20.96
C ARG A 133 10.88 3.38 20.59
N ILE A 134 11.50 2.93 19.52
CA ILE A 134 11.42 1.55 19.03
C ILE A 134 12.76 0.87 19.30
N LYS A 135 12.70 -0.30 19.92
CA LYS A 135 13.83 -1.22 20.07
C LYS A 135 13.42 -2.61 19.58
N TYR A 136 14.29 -3.24 18.80
CA TYR A 136 14.10 -4.61 18.34
C TYR A 136 15.31 -5.45 18.78
N GLU A 137 15.09 -6.36 19.71
CA GLU A 137 16.15 -7.16 20.30
C GLU A 137 15.64 -8.56 20.62
N ASN A 138 16.45 -9.57 20.38
CA ASN A 138 16.10 -10.97 20.67
C ASN A 138 14.71 -11.37 20.13
N ARG A 139 14.41 -10.99 18.89
CA ARG A 139 13.12 -11.22 18.18
C ARG A 139 11.90 -10.56 18.84
N THR A 140 12.12 -9.68 19.80
CA THR A 140 11.07 -8.95 20.49
C THR A 140 11.10 -7.49 20.11
N LEU A 141 9.94 -6.98 19.72
CA LEU A 141 9.71 -5.56 19.49
C LEU A 141 9.40 -4.89 20.83
N TYR A 142 10.06 -3.79 21.12
CA TYR A 142 9.75 -2.92 22.26
C TYR A 142 9.28 -1.58 21.72
N VAL A 143 8.18 -1.10 22.27
CA VAL A 143 7.64 0.23 21.97
C VAL A 143 7.57 1.02 23.26
N ASN A 144 8.33 2.11 23.35
CA ASN A 144 8.45 2.93 24.55
C ASN A 144 8.86 2.12 25.80
N GLY A 145 9.74 1.14 25.62
CA GLY A 145 10.21 0.25 26.66
C GLY A 145 9.27 -0.92 27.00
N ILE A 146 8.07 -0.96 26.44
CA ILE A 146 7.10 -2.04 26.65
C ILE A 146 7.28 -3.10 25.56
N PRO A 147 7.51 -4.38 25.93
CA PRO A 147 7.63 -5.46 24.95
C PRO A 147 6.27 -5.77 24.32
N ALA A 148 6.25 -5.93 23.01
CA ALA A 148 5.12 -6.51 22.30
C ALA A 148 5.06 -8.01 22.64
N THR A 149 4.07 -8.39 23.44
CA THR A 149 3.95 -9.76 23.95
C THR A 149 3.62 -10.71 22.80
N GLN A 150 4.36 -11.82 22.74
CA GLN A 150 4.13 -12.89 21.75
C GLN A 150 3.39 -14.05 22.43
N LEU A 151 2.20 -14.34 21.94
CA LEU A 151 1.29 -15.36 22.47
C LEU A 151 1.08 -16.48 21.43
N ASN A 152 0.49 -17.60 21.86
CA ASN A 152 0.04 -18.70 20.99
C ASN A 152 1.13 -19.22 20.05
N LEU A 153 2.36 -19.40 20.57
CA LEU A 153 3.47 -19.89 19.76
C LEU A 153 3.16 -21.31 19.25
N SER A 154 3.23 -21.47 17.94
CA SER A 154 3.05 -22.76 17.26
C SER A 154 4.09 -22.93 16.15
N SER A 155 4.45 -24.18 15.87
CA SER A 155 5.37 -24.49 14.76
C SER A 155 4.56 -24.84 13.53
N GLU A 156 4.80 -24.11 12.43
CA GLU A 156 4.13 -24.34 11.14
C GLU A 156 5.15 -24.56 10.01
N LEU A 157 4.67 -25.06 8.88
CA LEU A 157 5.44 -25.18 7.66
C LEU A 157 5.02 -24.05 6.68
N ASP A 158 5.91 -23.12 6.43
CA ASP A 158 5.73 -22.13 5.38
C ASP A 158 6.20 -22.66 4.04
N ASN A 159 5.43 -22.42 2.98
CA ASN A 159 5.79 -22.75 1.61
C ASN A 159 6.56 -21.57 1.00
N LEU A 160 7.80 -21.81 0.62
CA LEU A 160 8.63 -20.84 -0.09
C LEU A 160 8.25 -20.77 -1.57
N ALA A 161 8.60 -19.66 -2.23
CA ALA A 161 8.32 -19.45 -3.66
C ALA A 161 8.91 -20.54 -4.58
N ASN A 162 10.01 -21.15 -4.18
CA ASN A 162 10.67 -22.26 -4.88
C ASN A 162 10.03 -23.64 -4.64
N GLY A 163 8.90 -23.69 -3.92
CA GLY A 163 8.19 -24.94 -3.56
C GLY A 163 8.76 -25.67 -2.35
N GLN A 164 9.88 -25.25 -1.79
CA GLN A 164 10.41 -25.81 -0.56
C GLN A 164 9.56 -25.41 0.64
N LYS A 165 9.62 -26.24 1.70
CA LYS A 165 8.95 -25.96 2.96
C LYS A 165 9.98 -25.56 4.02
N GLN A 166 9.73 -24.45 4.69
CA GLN A 166 10.54 -23.97 5.79
C GLN A 166 9.74 -24.04 7.09
N LYS A 167 10.34 -24.56 8.15
CA LYS A 167 9.74 -24.57 9.47
C LYS A 167 9.82 -23.16 10.07
N VAL A 168 8.67 -22.63 10.46
CA VAL A 168 8.54 -21.30 11.08
C VAL A 168 7.80 -21.41 12.41
N ILE A 169 8.04 -20.44 13.28
CA ILE A 169 7.23 -20.21 14.48
C ILE A 169 6.18 -19.16 14.10
N ARG A 170 4.91 -19.51 14.26
CA ARG A 170 3.81 -18.54 14.27
C ARG A 170 3.59 -18.08 15.70
N ALA A 171 3.45 -16.79 15.89
CA ALA A 171 3.08 -16.18 17.17
C ALA A 171 2.05 -15.09 16.92
N THR A 172 1.17 -14.85 17.91
CA THR A 172 0.30 -13.68 17.92
C THR A 172 1.00 -12.57 18.69
N GLU A 173 1.37 -11.49 18.04
CA GLU A 173 2.00 -10.33 18.65
C GLU A 173 0.95 -9.31 19.08
N ASP A 174 1.04 -8.83 20.31
CA ASP A 174 0.16 -7.82 20.89
C ASP A 174 0.88 -6.47 20.92
N LEU A 175 0.40 -5.52 20.12
CA LEU A 175 0.90 -4.14 20.08
C LEU A 175 0.16 -3.21 21.05
N GLY A 176 -0.56 -3.77 22.02
CA GLY A 176 -1.38 -3.07 23.03
C GLY A 176 -2.85 -2.92 22.60
N ASN A 177 -3.12 -2.37 21.44
CA ASN A 177 -4.50 -2.18 20.93
C ASN A 177 -4.88 -3.14 19.79
N ILE A 178 -3.90 -3.82 19.21
CA ILE A 178 -4.08 -4.68 18.04
C ILE A 178 -3.22 -5.93 18.21
N LYS A 179 -3.86 -7.07 17.97
CA LYS A 179 -3.19 -8.38 17.90
C LYS A 179 -3.11 -8.80 16.45
N HIS A 180 -1.98 -9.32 16.05
CA HIS A 180 -1.76 -9.85 14.71
C HIS A 180 -0.76 -11.00 14.75
N ASP A 181 -0.83 -11.85 13.75
CA ASP A 181 0.08 -12.99 13.66
C ASP A 181 1.37 -12.62 12.94
N ILE A 182 2.47 -13.16 13.42
CA ILE A 182 3.80 -13.01 12.85
C ILE A 182 4.43 -14.38 12.58
N TYR A 183 5.34 -14.41 11.61
CA TYR A 183 6.22 -15.55 11.34
C TYR A 183 7.66 -15.24 11.71
N MET A 184 8.34 -16.21 12.33
CA MET A 184 9.76 -16.18 12.65
C MET A 184 10.39 -17.52 12.25
N THR A 185 11.60 -17.53 11.70
CA THR A 185 12.32 -18.77 11.45
C THR A 185 12.88 -19.35 12.74
N LEU A 186 13.06 -20.68 12.80
CA LEU A 186 13.63 -21.35 13.97
C LEU A 186 15.10 -21.00 14.19
N HIS A 187 15.86 -20.87 13.10
CA HIS A 187 17.25 -20.52 13.19
C HIS A 187 17.41 -19.00 13.33
N ASN A 188 18.26 -18.59 14.25
CA ASN A 188 18.56 -17.18 14.47
C ASN A 188 19.43 -16.66 13.33
N THR A 189 18.80 -16.24 12.24
CA THR A 189 19.47 -15.53 11.15
C THR A 189 19.42 -14.01 11.35
N GLU A 190 18.87 -13.56 12.48
CA GLU A 190 18.74 -12.15 12.79
C GLU A 190 20.13 -11.62 13.21
N GLY A 191 20.83 -11.04 12.25
CA GLY A 191 22.05 -10.29 12.47
C GLY A 191 21.82 -8.97 13.20
N ASN A 192 22.87 -8.22 13.42
CA ASN A 192 22.80 -6.86 13.92
C ASN A 192 22.09 -5.98 12.88
N PHE A 193 20.90 -5.46 13.21
CA PHE A 193 20.20 -4.52 12.36
C PHE A 193 20.73 -3.10 12.59
N PRO A 194 20.95 -2.29 11.52
CA PRO A 194 21.46 -0.92 11.67
C PRO A 194 20.50 0.00 12.46
N PHE A 195 19.18 -0.26 12.40
CA PHE A 195 18.16 0.58 13.03
C PHE A 195 17.32 -0.22 14.04
N GLN A 196 17.98 -0.83 15.01
CA GLN A 196 17.28 -1.66 16.02
C GLN A 196 16.90 -0.91 17.31
N ASP A 197 17.43 0.30 17.54
CA ASP A 197 17.03 1.19 18.66
C ASP A 197 17.06 2.63 18.14
N LEU A 198 15.87 3.26 18.04
CA LEU A 198 15.75 4.63 17.59
C LEU A 198 14.45 5.29 18.08
N VAL A 199 14.45 6.63 18.07
CA VAL A 199 13.21 7.42 18.24
C VAL A 199 12.67 7.79 16.88
N VAL A 200 11.40 7.50 16.65
CA VAL A 200 10.71 7.79 15.37
C VAL A 200 10.53 9.30 15.23
N ALA A 201 11.13 9.88 14.20
CA ALA A 201 11.06 11.30 13.93
C ALA A 201 9.62 11.77 13.61
N SER A 202 9.37 13.08 13.72
CA SER A 202 8.11 13.69 13.32
C SER A 202 7.79 13.37 11.85
N ASN A 203 6.51 13.12 11.54
CA ASN A 203 6.04 12.75 10.20
C ASN A 203 6.73 11.50 9.61
N SER A 204 7.17 10.60 10.48
CA SER A 204 7.80 9.34 10.08
C SER A 204 7.17 8.17 10.85
N TYR A 205 7.36 6.97 10.31
CA TYR A 205 6.80 5.73 10.86
C TYR A 205 7.86 4.64 10.85
N PHE A 206 7.85 3.78 11.86
CA PHE A 206 8.65 2.56 11.86
C PHE A 206 7.76 1.40 11.45
N VAL A 207 8.16 0.67 10.42
CA VAL A 207 7.34 -0.40 9.83
C VAL A 207 8.09 -1.73 9.86
N LEU A 208 7.36 -2.81 10.11
CA LEU A 208 7.88 -4.18 10.07
C LEU A 208 7.04 -5.06 9.14
N GLY A 209 7.67 -6.06 8.56
CA GLY A 209 6.96 -7.17 7.94
C GLY A 209 6.44 -8.15 8.99
N ASP A 210 5.28 -8.74 8.74
CA ASP A 210 4.73 -9.76 9.64
C ASP A 210 5.56 -11.06 9.57
N HIS A 211 6.23 -11.33 8.44
CA HIS A 211 7.27 -12.37 8.38
C HIS A 211 8.61 -11.78 8.83
N ARG A 212 8.83 -11.73 10.12
CA ARG A 212 9.95 -11.06 10.80
C ARG A 212 11.32 -11.44 10.23
N SER A 213 11.52 -12.72 9.98
CA SER A 213 12.81 -13.23 9.48
C SER A 213 12.96 -13.19 7.96
N ASN A 214 11.92 -12.77 7.22
CA ASN A 214 11.95 -12.67 5.76
C ASN A 214 11.34 -11.34 5.28
N SER A 215 11.84 -10.24 5.84
CA SER A 215 11.35 -8.91 5.51
C SER A 215 12.48 -7.89 5.51
N LEU A 216 12.61 -7.20 4.39
CA LEU A 216 13.39 -5.96 4.31
C LEU A 216 12.46 -4.83 4.76
N ASP A 217 12.71 -4.26 5.96
CA ASP A 217 11.85 -3.28 6.61
C ASP A 217 12.66 -2.24 7.39
N SER A 218 12.02 -1.47 8.26
CA SER A 218 12.65 -0.36 8.98
C SER A 218 13.88 -0.74 9.82
N ARG A 219 14.07 -2.00 10.14
CA ARG A 219 15.30 -2.48 10.80
C ARG A 219 16.52 -2.29 9.91
N PHE A 220 16.32 -2.27 8.59
CA PHE A 220 17.38 -2.16 7.58
C PHE A 220 17.45 -0.76 6.97
N PHE A 221 16.33 -0.15 6.60
CA PHE A 221 16.29 1.13 5.89
C PHE A 221 15.88 2.33 6.76
N GLY A 222 15.61 2.11 8.07
CA GLY A 222 15.20 3.16 9.00
C GLY A 222 13.72 3.53 8.86
N VAL A 223 13.40 4.78 9.18
CA VAL A 223 12.01 5.24 9.21
C VAL A 223 11.45 5.54 7.82
N LEU A 224 10.16 5.26 7.67
CA LEU A 224 9.36 5.63 6.51
C LEU A 224 8.78 7.03 6.71
N THR A 225 8.98 7.93 5.76
CA THR A 225 8.39 9.28 5.83
C THR A 225 6.92 9.27 5.41
N ASP A 226 6.15 10.22 5.94
CA ASP A 226 4.74 10.39 5.59
C ASP A 226 4.51 10.58 4.07
N ARG A 227 5.44 11.23 3.37
CA ARG A 227 5.38 11.45 1.91
C ARG A 227 5.42 10.16 1.09
N GLN A 228 6.05 9.12 1.62
CA GLN A 228 6.16 7.82 0.94
C GLN A 228 4.88 6.98 1.03
N LEU A 229 4.01 7.24 2.02
CA LEU A 229 2.77 6.51 2.19
C LEU A 229 1.85 6.68 0.97
N ILE A 230 1.31 5.56 0.46
CA ILE A 230 0.32 5.54 -0.62
C ILE A 230 -1.09 5.39 -0.05
N GLY A 231 -1.30 4.41 0.84
CA GLY A 231 -2.60 4.13 1.41
C GLY A 231 -2.57 3.00 2.43
N LYS A 232 -3.72 2.76 3.07
CA LYS A 232 -3.93 1.70 4.04
C LYS A 232 -4.58 0.49 3.38
N ALA A 233 -4.01 -0.69 3.55
CA ALA A 233 -4.60 -1.95 3.12
C ALA A 233 -5.84 -2.28 3.97
N ARG A 234 -6.97 -2.56 3.33
CA ARG A 234 -8.26 -2.78 4.01
C ARG A 234 -8.71 -4.22 3.99
N MET A 235 -8.64 -4.82 2.82
CA MET A 235 -9.14 -6.17 2.64
C MET A 235 -8.46 -6.88 1.47
N VAL A 236 -8.44 -8.19 1.55
CA VAL A 236 -8.13 -9.07 0.43
C VAL A 236 -9.43 -9.27 -0.36
N VAL A 237 -9.42 -8.91 -1.63
CA VAL A 237 -10.59 -9.06 -2.53
C VAL A 237 -10.48 -10.28 -3.42
N PHE A 238 -9.28 -10.77 -3.65
CA PHE A 238 -9.03 -11.95 -4.45
C PHE A 238 -7.70 -12.59 -4.02
N SER A 239 -7.60 -13.92 -4.12
CA SER A 239 -6.38 -14.65 -3.77
C SER A 239 -6.23 -15.88 -4.64
N VAL A 240 -5.07 -16.01 -5.31
CA VAL A 240 -4.75 -17.16 -6.18
C VAL A 240 -3.47 -17.83 -5.71
N ASP A 241 -3.51 -19.13 -5.60
CA ASP A 241 -2.33 -19.97 -5.50
C ASP A 241 -1.87 -20.34 -6.91
N TRP A 242 -0.84 -19.67 -7.41
CA TRP A 242 -0.34 -19.88 -8.77
C TRP A 242 0.28 -21.27 -8.94
N ASN A 243 0.83 -21.86 -7.89
CA ASN A 243 1.44 -23.19 -7.94
C ASN A 243 0.37 -24.27 -8.05
N LYS A 244 -0.72 -24.13 -7.32
CA LYS A 244 -1.86 -25.07 -7.29
C LYS A 244 -2.96 -24.70 -8.29
N LYS A 245 -2.84 -23.57 -8.98
CA LYS A 245 -3.83 -23.03 -9.92
C LYS A 245 -5.26 -22.96 -9.35
N ASN A 246 -5.39 -22.62 -8.06
CA ASN A 246 -6.69 -22.54 -7.40
C ASN A 246 -6.91 -21.20 -6.69
N VAL A 247 -8.19 -20.84 -6.50
CA VAL A 247 -8.60 -19.63 -5.75
C VAL A 247 -8.72 -19.97 -4.27
N ARG A 248 -8.12 -19.14 -3.43
CA ARG A 248 -8.14 -19.27 -1.96
C ARG A 248 -9.27 -18.43 -1.36
N TRP A 249 -10.50 -18.88 -1.51
CA TRP A 249 -11.72 -18.16 -1.07
C TRP A 249 -11.70 -17.75 0.41
N LYS A 250 -11.12 -18.59 1.28
CA LYS A 250 -11.04 -18.34 2.74
C LYS A 250 -10.18 -17.12 3.10
N ARG A 251 -9.39 -16.60 2.17
CA ARG A 251 -8.53 -15.44 2.40
C ARG A 251 -9.21 -14.11 2.08
N ILE A 252 -10.36 -14.17 1.40
CA ILE A 252 -11.13 -12.95 1.06
C ILE A 252 -11.76 -12.40 2.33
N GLY A 253 -11.46 -11.14 2.66
CA GLY A 253 -11.95 -10.49 3.86
C GLY A 253 -11.09 -9.36 4.35
N LYS A 254 -11.43 -8.81 5.51
CA LYS A 254 -10.68 -7.71 6.14
C LYS A 254 -9.28 -8.16 6.56
N ILE A 255 -8.33 -7.24 6.46
CA ILE A 255 -6.96 -7.39 6.96
C ILE A 255 -6.97 -6.96 8.43
N SER A 256 -6.53 -7.84 9.30
CA SER A 256 -6.38 -7.61 10.75
C SER A 256 -4.97 -7.14 11.08
#